data_45d0f8666bf7ef0500fe9cbbb3794384
#
_entry.id   45d0f8666bf7ef0500fe9cbbb3794384
#
_cell.length_a   1.000
_cell.length_b   1.000
_cell.length_c   1.000
_cell.angle_alpha   90.00
_cell.angle_beta   90.00
_cell.angle_gamma   90.00
#
_symmetry.space_group_name_H-M   'P 1'
#
loop_
_entity.id
_entity.type
_entity.pdbx_description
1 polymer ?
#
loop_
_entity_poly.entity_id
_entity_poly.type
_entity_poly.pdbx_seq_one_letter_code
_entity_poly.pdbx_strand_id
1 'polypeptide(L)'
;EKGSRALVSIAERGGYSYIIVTLGAPFYDENGETTSWSFADHYNLYEWAFSEFEYSQVIGKNEQIMQVEVLKGQDADSVGVVTTKDFFTLMPKSLDKSSIQRVKPTLEAMTAPISAGTVVGELELRLNGETLTKIPLAVETDINLDFGAELQEKLMTIVTSPWFIAGVSVFFALLIALIVMINIEKKKRKRARERRNIHMAPRYNDKNRKR
;
A
#
# COMPACT_ATOMS: atom_id res chain seq x y z
N GLU A 1 -17.80 -12.37 67.57
CA GLU A 1 -17.54 -11.90 66.20
C GLU A 1 -18.55 -12.54 65.27
N LYS A 2 -19.40 -11.74 64.60
CA LYS A 2 -20.28 -12.26 63.55
C LYS A 2 -19.37 -12.72 62.39
N GLY A 3 -19.31 -14.04 62.16
CA GLY A 3 -18.47 -14.61 61.09
C GLY A 3 -18.87 -14.05 59.75
N SER A 4 -17.87 -13.88 58.87
CA SER A 4 -18.05 -13.51 57.47
C SER A 4 -17.51 -14.62 56.56
N ARG A 5 -18.09 -14.76 55.37
CA ARG A 5 -17.64 -15.72 54.39
C ARG A 5 -17.16 -15.03 53.11
N ALA A 6 -16.28 -15.70 52.39
CA ALA A 6 -15.90 -15.37 51.01
C ALA A 6 -16.40 -16.50 50.11
N LEU A 7 -16.86 -16.15 48.91
CA LEU A 7 -17.27 -17.10 47.90
C LEU A 7 -16.64 -16.72 46.56
N VAL A 8 -16.05 -17.70 45.90
CA VAL A 8 -15.56 -17.56 44.52
C VAL A 8 -16.31 -18.61 43.70
N SER A 9 -16.85 -18.19 42.58
CA SER A 9 -17.49 -19.11 41.65
C SER A 9 -17.22 -18.69 40.19
N ILE A 10 -17.39 -19.66 39.30
CA ILE A 10 -17.29 -19.49 37.86
C ILE A 10 -18.55 -20.03 37.22
N ALA A 11 -19.11 -19.28 36.26
CA ALA A 11 -20.19 -19.78 35.42
C ALA A 11 -19.85 -19.52 33.96
N GLU A 12 -20.21 -20.47 33.10
CA GLU A 12 -19.98 -20.40 31.66
C GLU A 12 -21.32 -20.49 30.91
N ARG A 13 -21.49 -19.63 29.90
CA ARG A 13 -22.64 -19.64 28.99
C ARG A 13 -22.20 -19.04 27.64
N GLY A 14 -22.57 -19.68 26.53
CA GLY A 14 -22.29 -19.16 25.19
C GLY A 14 -20.81 -19.09 24.81
N GLY A 15 -19.93 -19.90 25.41
CA GLY A 15 -18.52 -20.01 25.09
C GLY A 15 -17.63 -18.99 25.82
N TYR A 16 -18.16 -18.22 26.77
CA TYR A 16 -17.39 -17.34 27.66
C TYR A 16 -17.84 -17.47 29.10
N SER A 17 -16.99 -17.12 30.05
CA SER A 17 -17.21 -17.33 31.47
C SER A 17 -17.00 -16.06 32.28
N TYR A 18 -17.77 -15.94 33.36
CA TYR A 18 -17.59 -14.93 34.39
C TYR A 18 -17.06 -15.55 35.66
N ILE A 19 -16.23 -14.82 36.37
CA ILE A 19 -15.74 -15.14 37.72
C ILE A 19 -16.34 -14.09 38.65
N ILE A 20 -17.05 -14.55 39.69
CA ILE A 20 -17.57 -13.67 40.74
C ILE A 20 -16.85 -13.99 42.04
N VAL A 21 -16.43 -12.92 42.73
CA VAL A 21 -15.79 -12.98 44.06
C VAL A 21 -16.58 -12.11 45.01
N THR A 22 -17.14 -12.71 46.04
CA THR A 22 -17.79 -12.00 47.15
C THR A 22 -16.91 -12.12 48.40
N LEU A 23 -16.66 -11.03 49.06
CA LEU A 23 -15.90 -10.98 50.29
C LEU A 23 -16.74 -10.37 51.41
N GLY A 24 -16.59 -10.87 52.64
CA GLY A 24 -17.23 -10.28 53.81
C GLY A 24 -18.75 -10.48 53.91
N ALA A 25 -19.31 -11.44 53.12
CA ALA A 25 -20.74 -11.73 53.21
C ALA A 25 -21.11 -12.22 54.63
N PRO A 26 -22.22 -11.71 55.25
CA PRO A 26 -22.59 -12.16 56.58
C PRO A 26 -22.92 -13.66 56.61
N PHE A 27 -22.45 -14.33 57.66
CA PHE A 27 -22.70 -15.75 57.86
C PHE A 27 -24.07 -16.00 58.48
N TYR A 28 -24.50 -15.02 59.31
CA TYR A 28 -25.79 -15.05 59.97
C TYR A 28 -26.61 -13.81 59.64
N ASP A 29 -27.91 -13.94 59.60
CA ASP A 29 -28.85 -12.84 59.48
C ASP A 29 -29.01 -12.06 60.81
N GLU A 30 -29.94 -11.10 60.84
CA GLU A 30 -30.27 -10.35 62.04
C GLU A 30 -30.87 -11.17 63.16
N ASN A 31 -31.49 -12.32 62.82
CA ASN A 31 -32.10 -13.30 63.74
C ASN A 31 -31.09 -14.34 64.22
N GLY A 32 -29.88 -14.37 63.71
CA GLY A 32 -28.85 -15.33 64.06
C GLY A 32 -28.95 -16.65 63.27
N GLU A 33 -29.79 -16.69 62.23
CA GLU A 33 -29.90 -17.84 61.34
C GLU A 33 -28.80 -17.80 60.24
N THR A 34 -28.33 -18.96 59.79
CA THR A 34 -27.33 -19.06 58.70
C THR A 34 -27.92 -18.58 57.39
N THR A 35 -27.18 -17.68 56.70
CA THR A 35 -27.61 -17.13 55.42
C THR A 35 -26.97 -17.84 54.23
N SER A 36 -27.63 -17.80 53.05
CA SER A 36 -27.10 -18.19 51.77
C SER A 36 -27.00 -17.00 50.78
N TRP A 37 -26.98 -15.79 51.26
CA TRP A 37 -27.04 -14.59 50.45
C TRP A 37 -25.90 -14.51 49.39
N SER A 38 -24.67 -14.91 49.76
CA SER A 38 -23.59 -14.93 48.78
C SER A 38 -23.86 -15.83 47.58
N PHE A 39 -24.60 -16.94 47.75
CA PHE A 39 -25.00 -17.79 46.62
C PHE A 39 -26.11 -17.16 45.80
N ALA A 40 -27.08 -16.54 46.45
CA ALA A 40 -28.16 -15.81 45.78
C ALA A 40 -27.61 -14.63 44.99
N ASP A 41 -26.67 -13.88 45.57
CA ASP A 41 -25.97 -12.75 44.90
C ASP A 41 -25.20 -13.23 43.67
N HIS A 42 -24.44 -14.32 43.77
CA HIS A 42 -23.72 -14.88 42.62
C HIS A 42 -24.68 -15.32 41.51
N TYR A 43 -25.78 -15.97 41.86
CA TYR A 43 -26.82 -16.36 40.89
C TYR A 43 -27.40 -15.14 40.17
N ASN A 44 -27.82 -14.13 40.90
CA ASN A 44 -28.39 -12.91 40.35
C ASN A 44 -27.40 -12.16 39.50
N LEU A 45 -26.14 -12.05 39.93
CA LEU A 45 -25.07 -11.42 39.17
C LEU A 45 -24.74 -12.14 37.86
N TYR A 46 -24.76 -13.48 37.86
CA TYR A 46 -24.59 -14.25 36.63
C TYR A 46 -25.77 -14.05 35.67
N GLU A 47 -27.02 -14.14 36.15
CA GLU A 47 -28.16 -13.87 35.28
C GLU A 47 -28.13 -12.46 34.70
N TRP A 48 -27.79 -11.44 35.52
CA TRP A 48 -27.60 -10.08 35.04
C TRP A 48 -26.48 -10.01 34.03
N ALA A 49 -25.28 -10.53 34.31
CA ALA A 49 -24.13 -10.41 33.41
C ALA A 49 -24.40 -11.10 32.06
N PHE A 50 -24.97 -12.30 32.07
CA PHE A 50 -25.28 -13.02 30.82
C PHE A 50 -26.50 -12.43 30.08
N SER A 51 -27.41 -11.71 30.76
CA SER A 51 -28.53 -11.03 30.10
C SER A 51 -28.12 -9.74 29.45
N GLU A 52 -27.29 -8.93 30.13
CA GLU A 52 -26.96 -7.56 29.72
C GLU A 52 -25.74 -7.48 28.82
N PHE A 53 -24.79 -8.41 28.93
CA PHE A 53 -23.54 -8.37 28.17
C PHE A 53 -23.44 -9.54 27.20
N GLU A 54 -22.70 -9.28 26.11
CA GLU A 54 -22.33 -10.31 25.14
C GLU A 54 -20.88 -10.15 24.69
N TYR A 55 -20.25 -11.26 24.33
CA TYR A 55 -18.93 -11.26 23.73
C TYR A 55 -19.08 -11.17 22.21
N SER A 56 -18.95 -9.96 21.70
CA SER A 56 -19.25 -9.64 20.30
C SER A 56 -18.02 -9.41 19.47
N GLN A 57 -18.07 -9.89 18.23
CA GLN A 57 -17.09 -9.53 17.20
C GLN A 57 -17.33 -8.09 16.75
N VAL A 58 -16.30 -7.26 16.89
CA VAL A 58 -16.30 -5.85 16.47
C VAL A 58 -15.67 -5.71 15.09
N ILE A 59 -14.66 -6.50 14.82
CA ILE A 59 -13.95 -6.52 13.54
C ILE A 59 -13.60 -7.96 13.16
N GLY A 60 -13.74 -8.27 11.87
CA GLY A 60 -13.36 -9.55 11.32
C GLY A 60 -11.94 -9.51 10.73
N LYS A 61 -11.28 -10.66 10.70
CA LYS A 61 -10.05 -10.84 9.93
C LYS A 61 -10.36 -10.69 8.43
N ASN A 62 -9.42 -10.09 7.68
CA ASN A 62 -9.55 -9.78 6.26
C ASN A 62 -10.70 -8.80 5.95
N GLU A 63 -11.17 -8.02 6.93
CA GLU A 63 -12.12 -6.94 6.69
C GLU A 63 -11.38 -5.78 6.01
N GLN A 64 -11.85 -5.37 4.83
CA GLN A 64 -11.26 -4.25 4.10
C GLN A 64 -11.57 -2.93 4.79
N ILE A 65 -10.53 -2.19 5.14
CA ILE A 65 -10.63 -0.92 5.88
C ILE A 65 -10.50 0.28 4.96
N MET A 66 -9.62 0.21 3.98
CA MET A 66 -9.35 1.28 3.03
C MET A 66 -8.68 0.75 1.77
N GLN A 67 -8.57 1.61 0.77
CA GLN A 67 -7.72 1.39 -0.40
C GLN A 67 -6.58 2.40 -0.36
N VAL A 68 -5.40 1.99 -0.82
CA VAL A 68 -4.20 2.82 -0.91
C VAL A 68 -3.70 2.80 -2.34
N GLU A 69 -3.31 3.97 -2.83
CA GLU A 69 -2.74 4.13 -4.16
C GLU A 69 -1.42 3.38 -4.29
N VAL A 70 -1.21 2.72 -5.43
CA VAL A 70 0.03 2.02 -5.76
C VAL A 70 0.65 2.61 -7.02
N LEU A 71 1.86 3.12 -6.87
CA LEU A 71 2.66 3.64 -7.97
C LEU A 71 3.42 2.50 -8.65
N LYS A 72 3.48 2.51 -9.97
CA LYS A 72 4.19 1.53 -10.81
C LYS A 72 3.68 0.10 -10.65
N GLY A 73 2.41 -0.07 -10.27
CA GLY A 73 1.76 -1.38 -10.24
C GLY A 73 1.45 -1.88 -11.64
N GLN A 74 1.67 -3.17 -11.91
CA GLN A 74 1.46 -3.76 -13.23
C GLN A 74 -0.02 -3.80 -13.63
N ASP A 75 -0.89 -4.22 -12.70
CA ASP A 75 -2.30 -4.50 -13.02
C ASP A 75 -3.29 -3.70 -12.16
N ALA A 76 -2.79 -2.88 -11.25
CA ALA A 76 -3.63 -2.10 -10.34
C ALA A 76 -2.95 -0.81 -9.86
N ASP A 77 -3.73 0.27 -9.86
CA ASP A 77 -3.33 1.58 -9.34
C ASP A 77 -3.66 1.75 -7.85
N SER A 78 -4.29 0.76 -7.24
CA SER A 78 -4.62 0.74 -5.81
C SER A 78 -4.73 -0.67 -5.27
N VAL A 79 -4.52 -0.82 -3.96
CA VAL A 79 -4.60 -2.10 -3.26
C VAL A 79 -5.47 -1.98 -2.01
N GLY A 80 -6.24 -3.04 -1.73
CA GLY A 80 -7.01 -3.17 -0.50
C GLY A 80 -6.08 -3.35 0.70
N VAL A 81 -6.40 -2.65 1.79
CA VAL A 81 -5.74 -2.81 3.08
C VAL A 81 -6.74 -3.41 4.04
N VAL A 82 -6.41 -4.59 4.57
CA VAL A 82 -7.29 -5.43 5.38
C VAL A 82 -6.74 -5.65 6.79
N THR A 83 -7.63 -6.01 7.69
CA THR A 83 -7.29 -6.41 9.07
C THR A 83 -6.59 -7.77 9.10
N THR A 84 -5.61 -7.94 9.98
CA THR A 84 -4.84 -9.20 10.10
C THR A 84 -5.45 -10.20 11.07
N LYS A 85 -6.35 -9.77 11.95
CA LYS A 85 -6.96 -10.61 12.98
C LYS A 85 -8.37 -10.15 13.33
N ASP A 86 -9.14 -11.08 13.89
CA ASP A 86 -10.42 -10.77 14.54
C ASP A 86 -10.20 -10.01 15.84
N PHE A 87 -11.18 -9.19 16.19
CA PHE A 87 -11.25 -8.58 17.51
C PHE A 87 -12.65 -8.75 18.10
N PHE A 88 -12.68 -9.37 19.26
CA PHE A 88 -13.88 -9.56 20.07
C PHE A 88 -13.73 -8.79 21.38
N THR A 89 -14.82 -8.26 21.88
CA THR A 89 -14.85 -7.64 23.20
C THR A 89 -16.18 -7.90 23.89
N LEU A 90 -16.13 -7.90 25.21
CA LEU A 90 -17.34 -7.92 26.03
C LEU A 90 -17.97 -6.52 26.01
N MET A 91 -19.23 -6.44 25.63
CA MET A 91 -19.94 -5.18 25.53
C MET A 91 -21.40 -5.32 25.95
N PRO A 92 -22.04 -4.27 26.48
CA PRO A 92 -23.48 -4.28 26.73
C PRO A 92 -24.25 -4.56 25.44
N LYS A 93 -25.26 -5.42 25.48
CA LYS A 93 -26.14 -5.68 24.33
C LYS A 93 -26.88 -4.44 23.84
N SER A 94 -27.09 -3.47 24.73
CA SER A 94 -27.69 -2.18 24.40
C SER A 94 -26.75 -1.23 23.65
N LEU A 95 -25.45 -1.52 23.63
CA LEU A 95 -24.47 -0.67 22.97
C LEU A 95 -24.43 -1.00 21.47
N ASP A 96 -24.69 -0.01 20.62
CA ASP A 96 -24.51 -0.15 19.19
C ASP A 96 -23.01 -0.23 18.84
N LYS A 97 -22.65 -1.23 18.03
CA LYS A 97 -21.27 -1.44 17.52
C LYS A 97 -20.76 -0.21 16.73
N SER A 98 -21.65 0.59 16.15
CA SER A 98 -21.30 1.83 15.48
C SER A 98 -20.74 2.91 16.42
N SER A 99 -20.96 2.77 17.73
CA SER A 99 -20.38 3.64 18.76
C SER A 99 -18.86 3.44 18.89
N ILE A 100 -18.34 2.30 18.41
CA ILE A 100 -16.90 2.05 18.40
C ILE A 100 -16.28 2.78 17.21
N GLN A 101 -15.54 3.80 17.50
CA GLN A 101 -14.84 4.61 16.51
C GLN A 101 -13.68 3.83 15.90
N ARG A 102 -13.60 3.83 14.57
CA ARG A 102 -12.53 3.20 13.78
C ARG A 102 -11.57 4.28 13.28
N VAL A 103 -10.49 4.48 13.99
CA VAL A 103 -9.47 5.47 13.61
C VAL A 103 -8.49 4.82 12.64
N LYS A 104 -8.62 5.19 11.36
CA LYS A 104 -7.78 4.68 10.28
C LYS A 104 -6.43 5.42 10.26
N PRO A 105 -5.32 4.74 9.96
CA PRO A 105 -4.04 5.42 9.75
C PRO A 105 -4.09 6.25 8.45
N THR A 106 -3.30 7.30 8.40
CA THR A 106 -2.99 7.98 7.13
C THR A 106 -1.84 7.24 6.46
N LEU A 107 -2.10 6.67 5.29
CA LEU A 107 -1.08 5.96 4.50
C LEU A 107 -0.77 6.77 3.25
N GLU A 108 0.50 6.90 2.94
CA GLU A 108 0.98 7.47 1.68
C GLU A 108 0.88 6.42 0.55
N ALA A 109 0.94 6.88 -0.70
CA ALA A 109 1.00 6.00 -1.85
C ALA A 109 2.20 5.05 -1.75
N MET A 110 1.98 3.79 -2.03
CA MET A 110 3.00 2.74 -1.98
C MET A 110 3.58 2.51 -3.38
N THR A 111 4.83 2.07 -3.45
CA THR A 111 5.47 1.75 -4.74
C THR A 111 5.60 0.24 -4.90
N ALA A 112 5.15 -0.28 -6.03
CA ALA A 112 5.34 -1.70 -6.38
C ALA A 112 6.85 -2.04 -6.54
N PRO A 113 7.26 -3.32 -6.29
CA PRO A 113 6.40 -4.45 -5.94
C PRO A 113 6.03 -4.48 -4.45
N ILE A 114 4.83 -4.97 -4.14
CA ILE A 114 4.32 -5.10 -2.78
C ILE A 114 3.77 -6.52 -2.61
N SER A 115 4.14 -7.16 -1.50
CA SER A 115 3.65 -8.52 -1.20
C SER A 115 2.42 -8.49 -0.31
N ALA A 116 1.48 -9.40 -0.58
CA ALA A 116 0.34 -9.66 0.29
C ALA A 116 0.79 -9.96 1.72
N GLY A 117 0.03 -9.50 2.70
CA GLY A 117 0.37 -9.66 4.12
C GLY A 117 1.41 -8.65 4.65
N THR A 118 1.98 -7.78 3.80
CA THR A 118 2.85 -6.70 4.27
C THR A 118 2.08 -5.76 5.19
N VAL A 119 2.54 -5.63 6.44
CA VAL A 119 1.91 -4.74 7.43
C VAL A 119 2.26 -3.30 7.08
N VAL A 120 1.22 -2.46 6.92
CA VAL A 120 1.36 -1.08 6.46
C VAL A 120 0.85 -0.03 7.46
N GLY A 121 0.20 -0.48 8.54
CA GLY A 121 -0.30 0.41 9.57
C GLY A 121 -1.12 -0.31 10.61
N GLU A 122 -1.82 0.44 11.45
CA GLU A 122 -2.69 -0.09 12.50
C GLU A 122 -4.04 0.63 12.50
N LEU A 123 -5.12 -0.13 12.61
CA LEU A 123 -6.45 0.38 12.90
C LEU A 123 -6.62 0.51 14.40
N GLU A 124 -6.90 1.69 14.89
CA GLU A 124 -7.20 1.89 16.30
C GLU A 124 -8.73 1.90 16.53
N LEU A 125 -9.19 1.07 17.44
CA LEU A 125 -10.58 1.02 17.87
C LEU A 125 -10.71 1.78 19.18
N ARG A 126 -11.63 2.74 19.22
CA ARG A 126 -11.90 3.58 20.40
C ARG A 126 -13.36 3.51 20.81
N LEU A 127 -13.61 3.50 22.11
CA LEU A 127 -14.93 3.65 22.68
C LEU A 127 -14.88 4.77 23.75
N ASN A 128 -15.76 5.74 23.64
CA ASN A 128 -15.81 6.89 24.54
C ASN A 128 -14.47 7.64 24.72
N GLY A 129 -13.64 7.65 23.65
CA GLY A 129 -12.32 8.28 23.68
C GLY A 129 -11.17 7.40 24.19
N GLU A 130 -11.48 6.24 24.77
CA GLU A 130 -10.47 5.27 25.22
C GLU A 130 -10.14 4.25 24.13
N THR A 131 -8.86 3.92 23.98
CA THR A 131 -8.39 2.93 23.02
C THR A 131 -8.67 1.52 23.53
N LEU A 132 -9.52 0.77 22.83
CA LEU A 132 -9.81 -0.62 23.13
C LEU A 132 -8.67 -1.53 22.66
N THR A 133 -8.23 -1.34 21.43
CA THR A 133 -7.16 -2.13 20.83
C THR A 133 -6.61 -1.45 19.58
N LYS A 134 -5.45 -1.95 19.12
CA LYS A 134 -4.86 -1.66 17.81
C LYS A 134 -4.72 -2.95 17.02
N ILE A 135 -5.19 -2.93 15.79
CA ILE A 135 -5.21 -4.09 14.90
C ILE A 135 -4.28 -3.78 13.72
N PRO A 136 -3.23 -4.59 13.50
CA PRO A 136 -2.36 -4.41 12.35
C PRO A 136 -3.15 -4.54 11.05
N LEU A 137 -2.86 -3.67 10.11
CA LEU A 137 -3.41 -3.65 8.77
C LEU A 137 -2.36 -4.15 7.78
N ALA A 138 -2.76 -5.01 6.87
CA ALA A 138 -1.88 -5.57 5.86
C ALA A 138 -2.46 -5.42 4.45
N VAL A 139 -1.59 -5.45 3.47
CA VAL A 139 -1.94 -5.47 2.06
C VAL A 139 -2.66 -6.77 1.73
N GLU A 140 -3.77 -6.68 0.98
CA GLU A 140 -4.64 -7.82 0.69
C GLU A 140 -4.05 -8.76 -0.37
N THR A 141 -3.45 -8.20 -1.43
CA THR A 141 -2.97 -8.95 -2.60
C THR A 141 -1.57 -8.51 -3.02
N ASP A 142 -0.85 -9.40 -3.71
CA ASP A 142 0.43 -9.07 -4.32
C ASP A 142 0.23 -8.08 -5.47
N ILE A 143 1.08 -7.07 -5.55
CA ILE A 143 1.17 -6.14 -6.68
C ILE A 143 2.58 -6.22 -7.27
N ASN A 144 2.66 -6.64 -8.51
CA ASN A 144 3.92 -6.72 -9.25
C ASN A 144 4.31 -5.36 -9.82
N LEU A 145 5.61 -5.18 -10.08
CA LEU A 145 6.13 -3.98 -10.72
C LEU A 145 5.78 -3.97 -12.21
N ASP A 146 5.29 -2.85 -12.72
CA ASP A 146 5.20 -2.61 -14.16
C ASP A 146 6.58 -2.24 -14.73
N PHE A 147 7.26 -3.25 -15.28
CA PHE A 147 8.55 -3.05 -15.94
C PHE A 147 8.47 -2.10 -17.14
N GLY A 148 7.33 -2.02 -17.81
CA GLY A 148 7.13 -1.11 -18.94
C GLY A 148 7.18 0.34 -18.49
N ALA A 149 6.46 0.69 -17.44
CA ALA A 149 6.45 2.03 -16.85
C ALA A 149 7.84 2.41 -16.31
N GLU A 150 8.51 1.49 -15.61
CA GLU A 150 9.87 1.73 -15.10
C GLU A 150 10.89 1.95 -16.22
N LEU A 151 10.82 1.14 -17.27
CA LEU A 151 11.71 1.27 -18.42
C LEU A 151 11.48 2.60 -19.15
N GLN A 152 10.23 2.99 -19.34
CA GLN A 152 9.87 4.26 -19.97
C GLN A 152 10.41 5.46 -19.18
N GLU A 153 10.28 5.46 -17.86
CA GLU A 153 10.82 6.52 -17.00
C GLU A 153 12.36 6.62 -17.10
N LYS A 154 13.05 5.46 -17.06
CA LYS A 154 14.52 5.42 -17.24
C LYS A 154 14.95 5.87 -18.60
N LEU A 155 14.25 5.46 -19.67
CA LEU A 155 14.54 5.91 -21.03
C LEU A 155 14.34 7.42 -21.19
N MET A 156 13.25 7.96 -20.66
CA MET A 156 12.99 9.41 -20.69
C MET A 156 14.09 10.19 -19.96
N THR A 157 14.51 9.69 -18.80
CA THR A 157 15.61 10.34 -18.05
C THR A 157 16.93 10.36 -18.83
N ILE A 158 17.24 9.28 -19.58
CA ILE A 158 18.44 9.21 -20.43
C ILE A 158 18.31 10.19 -21.61
N VAL A 159 17.17 10.14 -22.32
CA VAL A 159 16.95 10.96 -23.53
C VAL A 159 16.92 12.46 -23.23
N THR A 160 16.38 12.85 -22.07
CA THR A 160 16.35 14.25 -21.63
C THR A 160 17.66 14.72 -20.97
N SER A 161 18.61 13.80 -20.75
CA SER A 161 19.90 14.14 -20.16
C SER A 161 20.68 15.11 -21.07
N PRO A 162 21.26 16.21 -20.52
CA PRO A 162 22.06 17.17 -21.31
C PRO A 162 23.25 16.51 -22.00
N TRP A 163 23.81 15.45 -21.41
CA TRP A 163 24.91 14.69 -22.03
C TRP A 163 24.46 13.88 -23.25
N PHE A 164 23.27 13.31 -23.23
CA PHE A 164 22.70 12.58 -24.37
C PHE A 164 22.41 13.54 -25.51
N ILE A 165 21.81 14.71 -25.24
CA ILE A 165 21.51 15.75 -26.24
C ILE A 165 22.81 16.26 -26.86
N ALA A 166 23.84 16.51 -26.05
CA ALA A 166 25.16 16.93 -26.54
C ALA A 166 25.80 15.86 -27.44
N GLY A 167 25.74 14.57 -27.02
CA GLY A 167 26.26 13.44 -27.82
C GLY A 167 25.57 13.31 -29.17
N VAL A 168 24.24 13.37 -29.17
CA VAL A 168 23.45 13.34 -30.43
C VAL A 168 23.76 14.52 -31.33
N SER A 169 23.90 15.72 -30.76
CA SER A 169 24.24 16.92 -31.53
C SER A 169 25.61 16.80 -32.19
N VAL A 170 26.62 16.29 -31.48
CA VAL A 170 27.98 16.06 -32.04
C VAL A 170 27.90 14.99 -33.13
N PHE A 171 27.15 13.91 -32.95
CA PHE A 171 26.97 12.87 -33.95
C PHE A 171 26.39 13.42 -35.26
N PHE A 172 25.34 14.22 -35.20
CA PHE A 172 24.76 14.86 -36.38
C PHE A 172 25.71 15.87 -37.04
N ALA A 173 26.45 16.61 -36.25
CA ALA A 173 27.46 17.54 -36.80
C ALA A 173 28.55 16.80 -37.58
N LEU A 174 29.04 15.67 -37.07
CA LEU A 174 30.02 14.82 -37.77
C LEU A 174 29.43 14.23 -39.05
N LEU A 175 28.16 13.78 -39.01
CA LEU A 175 27.48 13.22 -40.17
C LEU A 175 27.30 14.26 -41.28
N ILE A 176 26.93 15.50 -40.93
CA ILE A 176 26.86 16.64 -41.86
C ILE A 176 28.25 16.95 -42.46
N ALA A 177 29.28 16.99 -41.63
CA ALA A 177 30.65 17.25 -42.10
C ALA A 177 31.09 16.15 -43.09
N LEU A 178 30.77 14.90 -42.85
CA LEU A 178 31.09 13.77 -43.73
C LEU A 178 30.38 13.90 -45.10
N ILE A 179 29.07 14.24 -45.07
CA ILE A 179 28.29 14.48 -46.30
C ILE A 179 28.87 15.64 -47.11
N VAL A 180 29.23 16.74 -46.44
CA VAL A 180 29.87 17.93 -47.11
C VAL A 180 31.20 17.54 -47.74
N MET A 181 32.03 16.77 -47.03
CA MET A 181 33.33 16.31 -47.53
C MET A 181 33.18 15.43 -48.80
N ILE A 182 32.22 14.47 -48.78
CA ILE A 182 31.92 13.66 -49.94
C ILE A 182 31.45 14.50 -51.13
N ASN A 183 30.62 15.50 -50.90
CA ASN A 183 30.15 16.39 -51.96
C ASN A 183 31.23 17.28 -52.53
N ILE A 184 32.16 17.76 -51.70
CA ILE A 184 33.36 18.54 -52.16
C ILE A 184 34.23 17.63 -53.04
N GLU A 185 34.51 16.41 -52.62
CA GLU A 185 35.30 15.48 -53.44
C GLU A 185 34.64 15.16 -54.77
N LYS A 186 33.33 14.90 -54.78
CA LYS A 186 32.56 14.69 -56.04
C LYS A 186 32.68 15.90 -56.95
N LYS A 187 32.58 17.13 -56.41
CA LYS A 187 32.72 18.38 -57.16
C LYS A 187 34.13 18.58 -57.71
N LYS A 188 35.17 18.24 -56.93
CA LYS A 188 36.57 18.27 -57.35
C LYS A 188 36.81 17.26 -58.49
N ARG A 189 36.31 16.04 -58.41
CA ARG A 189 36.44 15.02 -59.44
C ARG A 189 35.71 15.42 -60.75
N LYS A 190 34.53 16.06 -60.65
CA LYS A 190 33.78 16.54 -61.80
C LYS A 190 34.55 17.69 -62.49
N ARG A 191 35.12 18.67 -61.81
CA ARG A 191 35.95 19.76 -62.35
C ARG A 191 37.24 19.25 -62.95
N ALA A 192 37.86 18.22 -62.40
CA ALA A 192 39.05 17.58 -62.97
C ALA A 192 38.75 16.84 -64.29
N ARG A 193 37.58 16.21 -64.42
CA ARG A 193 37.13 15.59 -65.70
C ARG A 193 36.83 16.64 -66.76
N GLU A 194 36.18 17.76 -66.41
CA GLU A 194 35.89 18.84 -67.32
C GLU A 194 37.19 19.48 -67.85
N ARG A 195 38.20 19.71 -67.02
CA ARG A 195 39.51 20.25 -67.44
C ARG A 195 40.27 19.30 -68.40
N ARG A 196 40.17 17.93 -68.18
CA ARG A 196 40.75 16.94 -69.11
C ARG A 196 40.07 16.97 -70.48
N ASN A 197 38.75 17.13 -70.53
CA ASN A 197 38.02 17.17 -71.80
C ASN A 197 38.31 18.45 -72.59
N ILE A 198 38.61 19.59 -71.97
CA ILE A 198 38.99 20.84 -72.65
C ILE A 198 40.35 20.67 -73.27
N HIS A 199 41.32 20.00 -72.68
CA HIS A 199 42.65 19.77 -73.25
C HIS A 199 42.68 18.66 -74.35
N MET A 200 41.63 17.85 -74.51
CA MET A 200 41.52 16.87 -75.61
C MET A 200 40.67 17.36 -76.80
N ALA A 201 40.20 18.59 -76.79
CA ALA A 201 39.51 19.13 -77.96
C ALA A 201 40.52 19.23 -79.13
N PRO A 202 40.28 18.59 -80.27
CA PRO A 202 41.19 18.60 -81.38
C PRO A 202 41.35 20.07 -81.87
N ARG A 203 42.59 20.56 -81.99
CA ARG A 203 42.90 21.79 -82.68
C ARG A 203 42.32 21.68 -84.08
N TYR A 204 41.29 22.39 -84.38
CA TYR A 204 40.73 22.55 -85.72
C TYR A 204 41.78 23.22 -86.57
N ASN A 205 42.40 22.49 -87.54
CA ASN A 205 43.44 22.98 -88.41
C ASN A 205 42.80 23.78 -89.54
N ASP A 206 42.84 25.08 -89.44
CA ASP A 206 42.39 26.05 -90.45
C ASP A 206 43.44 26.11 -91.59
N LYS A 207 43.40 25.09 -92.47
CA LYS A 207 44.15 25.00 -93.71
C LYS A 207 43.21 24.69 -94.86
N ASN A 208 42.30 25.56 -95.20
CA ASN A 208 41.69 25.59 -96.54
C ASN A 208 40.93 26.94 -96.73
N ARG A 209 41.72 28.02 -96.80
CA ARG A 209 41.17 29.25 -97.36
C ARG A 209 42.24 29.74 -98.36
N LYS A 210 42.28 29.13 -99.53
CA LYS A 210 42.75 29.78 -100.82
C LYS A 210 42.43 28.76 -101.97
N ARG A 211 41.36 28.97 -102.58
CA ARG A 211 41.14 29.12 -104.05
C ARG A 211 39.62 29.29 -104.34
#